data_321e49f68505eb0d16b010a5d5060b19
#
_entry.id   321e49f68505eb0d16b010a5d5060b19
#
_cell.length_a   1.000
_cell.length_b   1.000
_cell.length_c   1.000
_cell.angle_alpha   90.00
_cell.angle_beta   90.00
_cell.angle_gamma   90.00
#
_symmetry.space_group_name_H-M   'P 1'
#
loop_
_entity.id
_entity.type
_entity.pdbx_description
1 polymer ?
#
loop_
_entity_poly.entity_id
_entity_poly.type
_entity_poly.pdbx_seq_one_letter_code
_entity_poly.pdbx_strand_id
1 'polypeptide(L)'
;TNFPAMRGFDCIPIAAEGAFDGKLTEVSTVTGRSQLTGTAGDVVILSNNGSEAVRAVNALLDAGRTVSLITSGDHKGDFALSLASYETVADDFVLSATRTAESPAASAIRKPTLFLAGRYDAFSGAKLTEGYFAQWFRDGYGFRNYRNVYSNGTSNYDIETYIDQLGFTVTDDASQADLIIGAAALDEQALAAVKSGTPYIGYGSKAM
;
A
#
# COMPACT_ATOMS: atom_id res chain seq x y z
N THR A 1 13.46 3.08 17.04
CA THR A 1 12.71 2.72 15.81
C THR A 1 13.21 3.60 14.68
N ASN A 2 13.73 3.01 13.61
CA ASN A 2 14.24 3.77 12.46
C ASN A 2 13.08 4.08 11.49
N PHE A 3 12.28 5.05 11.87
CA PHE A 3 11.08 5.44 11.14
C PHE A 3 11.37 5.88 9.68
N PRO A 4 12.43 6.66 9.39
CA PRO A 4 12.78 7.02 8.03
C PRO A 4 13.04 5.82 7.13
N ALA A 5 13.85 4.85 7.58
CA ALA A 5 14.14 3.64 6.81
C ALA A 5 12.89 2.79 6.57
N MET A 6 11.95 2.73 7.53
CA MET A 6 10.69 2.01 7.36
C MET A 6 9.75 2.65 6.33
N ARG A 7 9.90 3.93 6.08
CA ARG A 7 9.04 4.72 5.18
C ARG A 7 9.73 5.12 3.88
N GLY A 8 11.00 4.76 3.70
CA GLY A 8 11.75 5.01 2.47
C GLY A 8 12.06 6.48 2.21
N PHE A 9 12.23 7.30 3.25
CA PHE A 9 12.66 8.68 3.08
C PHE A 9 13.95 8.98 3.84
N ASP A 10 14.71 9.96 3.36
CA ASP A 10 15.91 10.44 4.01
C ASP A 10 15.56 11.32 5.21
N CYS A 11 16.27 11.13 6.31
CA CYS A 11 16.13 11.93 7.51
C CYS A 11 17.49 12.47 7.93
N ILE A 12 17.62 13.77 7.96
CA ILE A 12 18.84 14.45 8.42
C ILE A 12 18.57 14.96 9.84
N PRO A 13 19.18 14.38 10.87
CA PRO A 13 19.04 14.86 12.23
C PRO A 13 19.79 16.18 12.39
N ILE A 14 19.12 17.21 12.90
CA ILE A 14 19.71 18.50 13.20
C ILE A 14 19.68 18.67 14.71
N ALA A 15 20.86 18.62 15.34
CA ALA A 15 21.01 18.71 16.80
C ALA A 15 21.31 20.15 17.30
N ALA A 16 21.53 21.09 16.38
CA ALA A 16 21.83 22.47 16.78
C ALA A 16 20.56 23.17 17.26
N GLU A 17 20.56 23.66 18.50
CA GLU A 17 19.52 24.50 19.04
C GLU A 17 19.37 25.78 18.20
N GLY A 18 18.15 26.22 17.93
CA GLY A 18 17.88 27.42 17.12
C GLY A 18 18.20 27.31 15.63
N ALA A 19 18.53 26.13 15.09
CA ALA A 19 18.88 25.94 13.68
C ALA A 19 17.80 26.46 12.71
N PHE A 20 16.57 26.50 13.15
CA PHE A 20 15.41 26.93 12.36
C PHE A 20 14.84 28.30 12.78
N ASP A 21 15.48 29.00 13.73
CA ASP A 21 14.97 30.29 14.20
C ASP A 21 14.89 31.29 13.05
N GLY A 22 13.71 31.87 12.86
CA GLY A 22 13.44 32.81 11.77
C GLY A 22 13.45 32.23 10.35
N LYS A 23 13.58 30.88 10.21
CA LYS A 23 13.62 30.20 8.90
C LYS A 23 12.35 29.41 8.60
N LEU A 24 11.45 29.30 9.56
CA LEU A 24 10.19 28.56 9.40
C LEU A 24 9.03 29.54 9.26
N THR A 25 8.12 29.20 8.38
CA THR A 25 6.80 29.84 8.27
C THR A 25 5.75 28.82 8.65
N GLU A 26 4.80 29.25 9.50
CA GLU A 26 3.66 28.41 9.85
C GLU A 26 2.81 28.12 8.62
N VAL A 27 2.47 26.86 8.42
CA VAL A 27 1.60 26.38 7.35
C VAL A 27 0.38 25.73 7.99
N SER A 28 -0.77 26.34 7.83
CA SER A 28 -2.04 25.83 8.38
C SER A 28 -2.61 24.64 7.61
N THR A 29 -2.27 24.53 6.33
CA THR A 29 -2.74 23.45 5.45
C THR A 29 -1.66 23.04 4.48
N VAL A 30 -1.37 21.75 4.42
CA VAL A 30 -0.47 21.17 3.40
C VAL A 30 -1.34 20.49 2.35
N THR A 31 -1.31 21.01 1.12
CA THR A 31 -1.99 20.40 -0.02
C THR A 31 -0.95 19.77 -0.92
N GLY A 32 -0.97 18.43 -0.99
CA GLY A 32 -0.21 17.70 -2.01
C GLY A 32 -0.83 17.95 -3.40
N ARG A 33 0.01 18.02 -4.42
CA ARG A 33 -0.44 18.10 -5.82
C ARG A 33 0.29 17.06 -6.64
N SER A 34 -0.43 16.45 -7.56
CA SER A 34 0.17 15.60 -8.58
C SER A 34 1.14 16.40 -9.44
N GLN A 35 2.25 15.77 -9.78
CA GLN A 35 3.28 16.33 -10.66
C GLN A 35 3.30 15.51 -11.95
N LEU A 36 3.02 16.16 -13.07
CA LEU A 36 3.17 15.59 -14.38
C LEU A 36 4.28 16.35 -15.14
N THR A 37 5.39 15.67 -15.38
CA THR A 37 6.50 16.19 -16.18
C THR A 37 6.39 15.70 -17.64
N GLY A 38 7.19 16.28 -18.55
CA GLY A 38 7.12 15.93 -19.97
C GLY A 38 5.91 16.55 -20.66
N THR A 39 5.98 16.70 -21.97
CA THR A 39 4.97 17.44 -22.74
C THR A 39 4.49 16.70 -23.99
N ALA A 40 5.07 15.55 -24.31
CA ALA A 40 4.80 14.84 -25.57
C ALA A 40 4.20 13.45 -25.32
N GLY A 41 3.31 13.03 -26.24
CA GLY A 41 2.73 11.69 -26.27
C GLY A 41 1.49 11.52 -25.41
N ASP A 42 0.93 10.32 -25.46
CA ASP A 42 -0.29 9.93 -24.73
C ASP A 42 -0.03 8.84 -23.67
N VAL A 43 1.22 8.45 -23.49
CA VAL A 43 1.63 7.52 -22.45
C VAL A 43 2.07 8.32 -21.23
N VAL A 44 1.59 7.90 -20.06
CA VAL A 44 2.01 8.41 -18.76
C VAL A 44 2.68 7.28 -18.00
N ILE A 45 3.91 7.51 -17.57
CA ILE A 45 4.63 6.66 -16.63
C ILE A 45 4.34 7.20 -15.24
N LEU A 46 3.59 6.45 -14.46
CA LEU A 46 3.25 6.77 -13.08
C LEU A 46 4.24 6.06 -12.16
N SER A 47 4.99 6.83 -11.38
CA SER A 47 5.97 6.29 -10.44
C SER A 47 5.30 5.49 -9.32
N ASN A 48 5.73 4.25 -9.14
CA ASN A 48 5.29 3.38 -8.06
C ASN A 48 6.08 3.66 -6.78
N ASN A 49 5.93 4.86 -6.24
CA ASN A 49 6.74 5.39 -5.14
C ASN A 49 5.98 5.49 -3.79
N GLY A 50 4.79 4.91 -3.70
CA GLY A 50 4.02 4.94 -2.45
C GLY A 50 2.56 4.51 -2.59
N SER A 51 1.84 4.61 -1.49
CA SER A 51 0.45 4.18 -1.38
C SER A 51 -0.51 4.92 -2.32
N GLU A 52 -0.25 6.21 -2.60
CA GLU A 52 -1.10 7.02 -3.47
C GLU A 52 -1.11 6.49 -4.91
N ALA A 53 0.04 6.07 -5.44
CA ALA A 53 0.11 5.46 -6.76
C ALA A 53 -0.68 4.15 -6.83
N VAL A 54 -0.57 3.30 -5.80
CA VAL A 54 -1.32 2.02 -5.73
C VAL A 54 -2.83 2.27 -5.64
N ARG A 55 -3.24 3.24 -4.82
CA ARG A 55 -4.66 3.63 -4.69
C ARG A 55 -5.23 4.14 -6.00
N ALA A 56 -4.50 5.02 -6.68
CA ALA A 56 -4.89 5.53 -7.99
C ALA A 56 -5.01 4.42 -9.04
N VAL A 57 -4.04 3.49 -9.07
CA VAL A 57 -4.07 2.33 -9.98
C VAL A 57 -5.28 1.44 -9.69
N ASN A 58 -5.56 1.12 -8.43
CA ASN A 58 -6.73 0.32 -8.07
C ASN A 58 -8.05 1.02 -8.44
N ALA A 59 -8.15 2.33 -8.24
CA ALA A 59 -9.31 3.11 -8.66
C ALA A 59 -9.49 3.10 -10.20
N LEU A 60 -8.40 3.19 -10.96
CA LEU A 60 -8.44 3.08 -12.42
C LEU A 60 -8.90 1.70 -12.89
N LEU A 61 -8.38 0.63 -12.27
CA LEU A 61 -8.77 -0.75 -12.58
C LEU A 61 -10.24 -1.01 -12.26
N ASP A 62 -10.76 -0.49 -11.15
CA ASP A 62 -12.19 -0.55 -10.79
C ASP A 62 -13.07 0.21 -11.78
N ALA A 63 -12.58 1.32 -12.32
CA ALA A 63 -13.24 2.08 -13.38
C ALA A 63 -13.11 1.42 -14.77
N GLY A 64 -12.54 0.21 -14.86
CA GLY A 64 -12.34 -0.50 -16.13
C GLY A 64 -11.27 0.11 -17.04
N ARG A 65 -10.37 0.94 -16.49
CA ARG A 65 -9.25 1.51 -17.25
C ARG A 65 -8.11 0.52 -17.36
N THR A 66 -7.39 0.57 -18.46
CA THR A 66 -6.19 -0.25 -18.66
C THR A 66 -5.00 0.40 -17.98
N VAL A 67 -4.33 -0.36 -17.11
CA VAL A 67 -3.04 -0.04 -16.50
C VAL A 67 -2.09 -1.18 -16.76
N SER A 68 -0.83 -0.87 -17.04
CA SER A 68 0.22 -1.86 -17.27
C SER A 68 1.38 -1.66 -16.29
N LEU A 69 1.99 -2.74 -15.85
CA LEU A 69 3.24 -2.71 -15.09
C LEU A 69 4.42 -2.73 -16.06
N ILE A 70 5.35 -1.80 -15.91
CA ILE A 70 6.56 -1.74 -16.73
C ILE A 70 7.52 -2.86 -16.31
N THR A 71 7.96 -3.66 -17.28
CA THR A 71 8.69 -4.90 -17.01
C THR A 71 10.20 -4.79 -17.23
N SER A 72 10.67 -3.71 -17.88
CA SER A 72 12.10 -3.52 -18.16
C SER A 72 12.46 -2.04 -18.30
N GLY A 73 13.75 -1.72 -18.32
CA GLY A 73 14.30 -0.37 -18.44
C GLY A 73 14.32 0.38 -17.11
N ASP A 74 14.58 1.68 -17.17
CA ASP A 74 14.79 2.55 -15.99
C ASP A 74 13.52 2.72 -15.15
N HIS A 75 12.36 2.52 -15.77
CA HIS A 75 11.04 2.60 -15.12
C HIS A 75 10.47 1.23 -14.74
N LYS A 76 11.29 0.19 -14.68
CA LYS A 76 10.83 -1.14 -14.28
C LYS A 76 10.19 -1.10 -12.88
N GLY A 77 8.93 -1.56 -12.81
CA GLY A 77 8.13 -1.55 -11.57
C GLY A 77 7.18 -0.35 -11.46
N ASP A 78 7.34 0.68 -12.29
CA ASP A 78 6.37 1.76 -12.44
C ASP A 78 5.16 1.31 -13.27
N PHE A 79 4.14 2.14 -13.35
CA PHE A 79 2.94 1.87 -14.12
C PHE A 79 2.91 2.69 -15.42
N ALA A 80 2.40 2.09 -16.48
CA ALA A 80 2.11 2.77 -17.74
C ALA A 80 0.60 2.82 -17.95
N LEU A 81 0.07 4.00 -18.27
CA LEU A 81 -1.33 4.26 -18.53
C LEU A 81 -1.51 5.37 -19.59
N SER A 82 -2.72 5.57 -20.08
CA SER A 82 -3.00 6.68 -21.00
C SER A 82 -3.09 8.01 -20.25
N LEU A 83 -2.78 9.11 -20.93
CA LEU A 83 -2.99 10.46 -20.40
C LEU A 83 -4.44 10.65 -19.94
N ALA A 84 -5.41 10.22 -20.73
CA ALA A 84 -6.82 10.31 -20.38
C ALA A 84 -7.18 9.53 -19.09
N SER A 85 -6.52 8.40 -18.81
CA SER A 85 -6.69 7.69 -17.53
C SER A 85 -6.04 8.44 -16.38
N TYR A 86 -4.83 8.97 -16.56
CA TYR A 86 -4.15 9.77 -15.55
C TYR A 86 -4.98 10.99 -15.12
N GLU A 87 -5.55 11.72 -16.06
CA GLU A 87 -6.37 12.91 -15.79
C GLU A 87 -7.60 12.62 -14.93
N THR A 88 -8.12 11.38 -14.94
CA THR A 88 -9.28 11.02 -14.11
C THR A 88 -8.95 10.84 -12.64
N VAL A 89 -7.67 10.72 -12.27
CA VAL A 89 -7.23 10.46 -10.88
C VAL A 89 -6.25 11.51 -10.36
N ALA A 90 -5.76 12.40 -11.21
CA ALA A 90 -4.69 13.34 -10.86
C ALA A 90 -5.11 14.37 -9.78
N ASP A 91 -6.39 14.67 -9.67
CA ASP A 91 -6.92 15.60 -8.67
C ASP A 91 -7.26 14.92 -7.33
N ASP A 92 -7.48 13.60 -7.35
CA ASP A 92 -7.88 12.83 -6.16
C ASP A 92 -6.69 12.26 -5.39
N PHE A 93 -5.52 12.14 -6.04
CA PHE A 93 -4.30 11.53 -5.48
C PHE A 93 -3.09 12.41 -5.69
N VAL A 94 -2.08 12.25 -4.84
CA VAL A 94 -0.77 12.93 -4.98
C VAL A 94 0.18 12.02 -5.74
N LEU A 95 0.33 12.26 -7.03
CA LEU A 95 1.03 11.40 -7.97
C LEU A 95 2.29 12.06 -8.54
N SER A 96 3.33 11.25 -8.78
CA SER A 96 4.50 11.65 -9.56
C SER A 96 4.49 10.90 -10.87
N ALA A 97 4.46 11.62 -11.99
CA ALA A 97 4.32 11.02 -13.30
C ALA A 97 5.11 11.76 -14.38
N THR A 98 5.44 11.04 -15.44
CA THR A 98 6.10 11.59 -16.63
C THR A 98 5.33 11.22 -17.89
N ARG A 99 4.98 12.22 -18.68
CA ARG A 99 4.36 12.04 -19.99
C ARG A 99 5.42 11.79 -21.06
N THR A 100 5.21 10.79 -21.91
CA THR A 100 6.14 10.40 -22.96
C THR A 100 5.41 9.96 -24.24
N ALA A 101 6.09 10.09 -25.39
CA ALA A 101 5.63 9.51 -26.63
C ALA A 101 6.11 8.05 -26.82
N GLU A 102 7.06 7.61 -26.01
CA GLU A 102 7.59 6.26 -26.06
C GLU A 102 6.69 5.30 -25.27
N SER A 103 6.45 4.12 -25.84
CA SER A 103 5.74 3.05 -25.15
C SER A 103 6.74 2.12 -24.50
N PRO A 104 6.80 2.06 -23.15
CA PRO A 104 7.71 1.14 -22.44
C PRO A 104 7.26 -0.31 -22.63
N ALA A 105 8.21 -1.25 -22.48
CA ALA A 105 7.87 -2.65 -22.37
C ALA A 105 7.08 -2.89 -21.09
N ALA A 106 5.81 -3.23 -21.21
CA ALA A 106 4.89 -3.34 -20.07
C ALA A 106 3.87 -4.46 -20.31
N SER A 107 3.31 -4.99 -19.22
CA SER A 107 2.26 -6.00 -19.23
C SER A 107 1.02 -5.46 -18.53
N ALA A 108 -0.14 -5.60 -19.15
CA ALA A 108 -1.40 -5.22 -18.53
C ALA A 108 -1.60 -5.96 -17.21
N ILE A 109 -2.07 -5.25 -16.21
CA ILE A 109 -2.37 -5.80 -14.89
C ILE A 109 -3.86 -5.77 -14.62
N ARG A 110 -4.29 -6.58 -13.66
CA ARG A 110 -5.62 -6.54 -13.06
C ARG A 110 -5.50 -6.40 -11.55
N LYS A 111 -6.52 -5.90 -10.92
CA LYS A 111 -6.58 -5.84 -9.46
C LYS A 111 -6.75 -7.27 -8.92
N PRO A 112 -5.82 -7.75 -8.07
CA PRO A 112 -5.95 -9.07 -7.47
C PRO A 112 -7.01 -9.06 -6.36
N THR A 113 -7.70 -10.21 -6.22
CA THR A 113 -8.50 -10.51 -5.03
C THR A 113 -7.61 -11.16 -3.99
N LEU A 114 -7.64 -10.66 -2.77
CA LEU A 114 -6.76 -11.08 -1.68
C LEU A 114 -7.53 -11.89 -0.64
N PHE A 115 -6.89 -12.94 -0.12
CA PHE A 115 -7.32 -13.62 1.10
C PHE A 115 -6.31 -13.36 2.21
N LEU A 116 -6.78 -12.94 3.38
CA LEU A 116 -5.94 -12.63 4.54
C LEU A 116 -5.99 -13.77 5.55
N ALA A 117 -4.99 -14.65 5.49
CA ALA A 117 -4.86 -15.76 6.43
C ALA A 117 -4.46 -15.25 7.83
N GLY A 118 -5.11 -15.77 8.86
CA GLY A 118 -4.89 -15.33 10.24
C GLY A 118 -5.49 -13.97 10.58
N ARG A 119 -6.50 -13.55 9.83
CA ARG A 119 -7.24 -12.29 10.00
C ARG A 119 -7.79 -12.09 11.42
N TYR A 120 -8.17 -13.16 12.06
CA TYR A 120 -8.70 -13.18 13.43
C TYR A 120 -7.72 -13.82 14.41
N ASP A 121 -6.47 -13.49 14.20
CA ASP A 121 -5.37 -14.08 14.89
C ASP A 121 -5.61 -14.46 16.31
N ALA A 122 -4.94 -15.48 16.56
CA ALA A 122 -4.36 -16.17 17.73
C ALA A 122 -4.36 -15.51 19.12
N PHE A 123 -4.75 -14.31 19.29
CA PHE A 123 -5.34 -13.89 20.54
C PHE A 123 -6.73 -14.51 20.62
N SER A 124 -6.84 -15.65 21.23
CA SER A 124 -8.14 -16.18 21.67
C SER A 124 -8.89 -15.23 22.62
N GLY A 125 -8.32 -14.09 22.90
CA GLY A 125 -8.88 -12.91 23.52
C GLY A 125 -8.90 -11.69 22.60
N ALA A 126 -8.78 -11.86 21.30
CA ALA A 126 -8.64 -10.78 20.30
C ALA A 126 -9.77 -9.74 20.37
N LYS A 127 -10.97 -10.14 20.76
CA LYS A 127 -12.04 -9.18 21.02
C LYS A 127 -11.70 -8.17 22.12
N LEU A 128 -10.90 -8.55 23.09
CA LEU A 128 -10.41 -7.64 24.14
C LEU A 128 -9.28 -6.76 23.61
N THR A 129 -8.42 -7.30 22.79
CA THR A 129 -7.30 -6.56 22.19
C THR A 129 -7.80 -5.64 21.08
N GLU A 130 -8.71 -6.09 20.26
CA GLU A 130 -9.36 -5.24 19.25
C GLU A 130 -10.21 -4.13 19.87
N GLY A 131 -11.02 -4.42 20.87
CA GLY A 131 -11.82 -3.42 21.54
C GLY A 131 -10.97 -2.43 22.34
N TYR A 132 -10.13 -2.93 23.21
CA TYR A 132 -9.45 -2.10 24.22
C TYR A 132 -8.20 -1.41 23.67
N PHE A 133 -7.26 -2.14 23.11
CA PHE A 133 -6.02 -1.54 22.60
C PHE A 133 -6.23 -0.77 21.31
N ALA A 134 -7.11 -1.23 20.43
CA ALA A 134 -7.39 -0.50 19.21
C ALA A 134 -8.07 0.82 19.46
N GLN A 135 -9.02 0.85 20.36
CA GLN A 135 -9.70 2.07 20.73
C GLN A 135 -8.76 3.01 21.49
N TRP A 136 -8.01 2.47 22.45
CA TRP A 136 -7.07 3.26 23.23
C TRP A 136 -5.96 3.89 22.37
N PHE A 137 -5.37 3.14 21.44
CA PHE A 137 -4.35 3.68 20.54
C PHE A 137 -4.94 4.59 19.45
N ARG A 138 -6.12 4.30 18.97
CA ARG A 138 -6.79 5.13 17.97
C ARG A 138 -7.24 6.47 18.55
N ASP A 139 -7.83 6.44 19.71
CA ASP A 139 -8.45 7.61 20.33
C ASP A 139 -7.47 8.41 21.20
N GLY A 140 -6.43 7.76 21.72
CA GLY A 140 -5.44 8.38 22.60
C GLY A 140 -4.13 8.78 21.94
N TYR A 141 -3.63 8.03 20.96
CA TYR A 141 -2.28 8.23 20.43
C TYR A 141 -2.16 8.19 18.91
N GLY A 142 -3.18 7.84 18.16
CA GLY A 142 -3.17 7.83 16.70
C GLY A 142 -2.18 6.85 16.03
N PHE A 143 -1.50 5.99 16.82
CA PHE A 143 -0.47 5.08 16.33
C PHE A 143 -1.03 3.69 16.04
N ARG A 144 -1.49 3.45 14.82
CA ARG A 144 -1.97 2.13 14.39
C ARG A 144 -0.90 1.04 14.46
N ASN A 145 0.37 1.38 14.26
CA ASN A 145 1.48 0.42 14.24
C ASN A 145 1.83 -0.19 15.60
N TYR A 146 1.39 0.40 16.69
CA TYR A 146 1.61 -0.17 18.04
C TYR A 146 0.83 -1.46 18.30
N ARG A 147 -0.20 -1.71 17.53
CA ARG A 147 -0.98 -2.94 17.60
C ARG A 147 -0.16 -4.19 17.38
N ASN A 148 0.67 -4.18 16.34
CA ASN A 148 1.54 -5.31 16.01
C ASN A 148 2.58 -5.62 17.08
N VAL A 149 3.05 -4.63 17.83
CA VAL A 149 4.02 -4.82 18.90
C VAL A 149 3.40 -5.53 20.10
N TYR A 150 2.16 -5.21 20.44
CA TYR A 150 1.49 -5.79 21.61
C TYR A 150 0.68 -7.05 21.31
N SER A 151 0.34 -7.30 20.05
CA SER A 151 -0.35 -8.52 19.62
C SER A 151 0.59 -9.67 19.23
N ASN A 152 1.84 -9.65 19.68
CA ASN A 152 2.91 -10.58 19.25
C ASN A 152 3.21 -10.56 17.74
N GLY A 153 2.89 -9.47 17.06
CA GLY A 153 3.22 -9.29 15.65
C GLY A 153 2.48 -10.22 14.70
N THR A 154 1.31 -10.72 15.08
CA THR A 154 0.59 -11.72 14.29
C THR A 154 -0.80 -11.31 13.89
N SER A 155 -1.25 -10.11 14.25
CA SER A 155 -2.55 -9.61 13.83
C SER A 155 -2.52 -9.07 12.41
N ASN A 156 -3.42 -9.54 11.58
CA ASN A 156 -3.64 -8.99 10.23
C ASN A 156 -4.44 -7.68 10.24
N TYR A 157 -4.87 -7.21 11.39
CA TYR A 157 -5.77 -6.07 11.46
C TYR A 157 -5.19 -4.81 10.80
N ASP A 158 -3.92 -4.52 11.05
CA ASP A 158 -3.29 -3.35 10.45
C ASP A 158 -3.07 -3.54 8.96
N ILE A 159 -2.72 -4.75 8.54
CA ILE A 159 -2.58 -5.10 7.12
C ILE A 159 -3.93 -5.05 6.41
N GLU A 160 -4.98 -5.58 7.01
CA GLU A 160 -6.33 -5.49 6.48
C GLU A 160 -6.75 -4.02 6.28
N THR A 161 -6.50 -3.17 7.28
CA THR A 161 -6.79 -1.75 7.17
C THR A 161 -5.98 -1.07 6.05
N TYR A 162 -4.71 -1.44 5.89
CA TYR A 162 -3.89 -0.93 4.79
C TYR A 162 -4.37 -1.41 3.43
N ILE A 163 -4.70 -2.68 3.32
CA ILE A 163 -5.20 -3.29 2.08
C ILE A 163 -6.52 -2.65 1.66
N ASP A 164 -7.42 -2.42 2.62
CA ASP A 164 -8.68 -1.72 2.38
C ASP A 164 -8.43 -0.27 1.95
N GLN A 165 -7.55 0.45 2.63
CA GLN A 165 -7.17 1.82 2.27
C GLN A 165 -6.48 1.91 0.90
N LEU A 166 -5.81 0.86 0.46
CA LEU A 166 -5.20 0.76 -0.88
C LEU A 166 -6.22 0.39 -1.97
N GLY A 167 -7.46 0.04 -1.60
CA GLY A 167 -8.55 -0.27 -2.52
C GLY A 167 -8.49 -1.68 -3.11
N PHE A 168 -7.82 -2.64 -2.46
CA PHE A 168 -7.87 -4.04 -2.88
C PHE A 168 -9.18 -4.71 -2.48
N THR A 169 -9.58 -5.69 -3.28
CA THR A 169 -10.70 -6.57 -2.94
C THR A 169 -10.22 -7.69 -2.02
N VAL A 170 -10.88 -7.87 -0.87
CA VAL A 170 -10.62 -8.96 0.06
C VAL A 170 -11.78 -9.96 0.01
N THR A 171 -11.47 -11.24 0.01
CA THR A 171 -12.43 -12.35 0.05
C THR A 171 -12.25 -13.16 1.33
N ASP A 172 -13.36 -13.74 1.82
CA ASP A 172 -13.35 -14.72 2.92
C ASP A 172 -13.21 -16.18 2.42
N ASP A 173 -13.16 -16.38 1.10
CA ASP A 173 -12.97 -17.68 0.46
C ASP A 173 -11.59 -17.75 -0.21
N ALA A 174 -10.67 -18.52 0.39
CA ALA A 174 -9.31 -18.66 -0.11
C ALA A 174 -9.25 -19.26 -1.53
N SER A 175 -10.27 -20.02 -1.95
CA SER A 175 -10.34 -20.60 -3.30
C SER A 175 -10.59 -19.55 -4.40
N GLN A 176 -11.11 -18.38 -4.03
CA GLN A 176 -11.39 -17.25 -4.91
C GLN A 176 -10.27 -16.21 -4.92
N ALA A 177 -9.23 -16.44 -4.13
CA ALA A 177 -8.12 -15.51 -4.03
C ALA A 177 -7.10 -15.67 -5.16
N ASP A 178 -6.63 -14.54 -5.66
CA ASP A 178 -5.47 -14.47 -6.55
C ASP A 178 -4.15 -14.50 -5.77
N LEU A 179 -4.18 -14.07 -4.50
CA LEU A 179 -3.03 -14.03 -3.61
C LEU A 179 -3.50 -14.19 -2.16
N ILE A 180 -2.79 -15.03 -1.43
CA ILE A 180 -2.98 -15.21 0.02
C ILE A 180 -1.87 -14.48 0.76
N ILE A 181 -2.24 -13.67 1.75
CA ILE A 181 -1.30 -12.96 2.63
C ILE A 181 -1.55 -13.43 4.06
N GLY A 182 -0.50 -13.86 4.79
CA GLY A 182 -0.69 -14.43 6.12
C GLY A 182 0.36 -14.03 7.14
N ALA A 183 -0.11 -13.72 8.36
CA ALA A 183 0.71 -13.47 9.53
C ALA A 183 0.75 -14.69 10.47
N ALA A 184 -0.10 -15.68 10.25
CA ALA A 184 -0.26 -16.87 11.08
C ALA A 184 -0.20 -18.14 10.24
N ALA A 185 -0.23 -19.29 10.91
CA ALA A 185 -0.36 -20.55 10.22
C ALA A 185 -1.63 -20.58 9.36
N LEU A 186 -1.50 -21.11 8.14
CA LEU A 186 -2.62 -21.24 7.24
C LEU A 186 -3.63 -22.22 7.80
N ASP A 187 -4.90 -21.87 7.76
CA ASP A 187 -5.99 -22.81 7.98
C ASP A 187 -6.08 -23.82 6.83
N GLU A 188 -6.99 -24.78 6.98
CA GLU A 188 -7.12 -25.90 6.03
C GLU A 188 -7.49 -25.41 4.63
N GLN A 189 -8.36 -24.40 4.52
CA GLN A 189 -8.80 -23.81 3.26
C GLN A 189 -7.67 -23.05 2.56
N ALA A 190 -7.00 -22.17 3.27
CA ALA A 190 -5.87 -21.41 2.74
C ALA A 190 -4.71 -22.35 2.33
N LEU A 191 -4.43 -23.37 3.14
CA LEU A 191 -3.39 -24.36 2.82
C LEU A 191 -3.74 -25.16 1.55
N ALA A 192 -5.02 -25.53 1.37
CA ALA A 192 -5.48 -26.23 0.17
C ALA A 192 -5.34 -25.34 -1.07
N ALA A 193 -5.69 -24.04 -0.99
CA ALA A 193 -5.53 -23.09 -2.08
C ALA A 193 -4.05 -22.90 -2.46
N VAL A 194 -3.16 -22.75 -1.48
CA VAL A 194 -1.71 -22.65 -1.74
C VAL A 194 -1.17 -23.94 -2.39
N LYS A 195 -1.59 -25.11 -1.92
CA LYS A 195 -1.20 -26.40 -2.52
C LYS A 195 -1.70 -26.54 -3.97
N SER A 196 -2.82 -25.92 -4.30
CA SER A 196 -3.37 -25.91 -5.67
C SER A 196 -2.74 -24.84 -6.57
N GLY A 197 -1.82 -24.02 -6.04
CA GLY A 197 -1.02 -23.07 -6.81
C GLY A 197 -1.34 -21.60 -6.58
N THR A 198 -2.23 -21.24 -5.66
CA THR A 198 -2.46 -19.84 -5.29
C THR A 198 -1.19 -19.27 -4.63
N PRO A 199 -0.63 -18.14 -5.13
CA PRO A 199 0.53 -17.50 -4.53
C PRO A 199 0.31 -17.14 -3.05
N TYR A 200 1.37 -17.25 -2.25
CA TYR A 200 1.33 -16.96 -0.83
C TYR A 200 2.48 -16.05 -0.40
N ILE A 201 2.16 -15.02 0.37
CA ILE A 201 3.12 -14.16 1.05
C ILE A 201 2.93 -14.32 2.56
N GLY A 202 3.88 -15.01 3.19
CA GLY A 202 3.93 -15.14 4.65
C GLY A 202 4.81 -14.06 5.29
N TYR A 203 4.37 -13.52 6.43
CA TYR A 203 5.17 -12.60 7.23
C TYR A 203 5.04 -12.93 8.72
N GLY A 204 6.10 -12.61 9.48
CA GLY A 204 6.17 -12.94 10.91
C GLY A 204 6.56 -14.39 11.19
N SER A 205 6.88 -14.68 12.45
CA SER A 205 7.45 -15.96 12.87
C SER A 205 6.48 -17.14 12.91
N LYS A 206 5.19 -16.87 12.81
CA LYS A 206 4.14 -17.91 12.83
C LYS A 206 3.59 -18.28 11.45
N ALA A 207 4.04 -17.58 10.41
CA ALA A 207 3.63 -17.86 9.03
C ALA A 207 4.51 -18.92 8.34
N MET A 208 5.47 -19.48 9.05
CA MET A 208 6.39 -20.53 8.59
C MET A 208 6.02 -21.89 9.20
#